data_30738684b30ecfdea7031a9497dbca26
#
_entry.id   30738684b30ecfdea7031a9497dbca26
#
_cell.length_a   1.000
_cell.length_b   1.000
_cell.length_c   1.000
_cell.angle_alpha   90.00
_cell.angle_beta   90.00
_cell.angle_gamma   90.00
#
_symmetry.space_group_name_H-M   'P 1'
#
loop_
_entity.id
_entity.type
_entity.pdbx_description
1 polymer ?
#
loop_
_entity_poly.entity_id
_entity_poly.type
_entity_poly.pdbx_seq_one_letter_code
_entity_poly.pdbx_strand_id
1 'polypeptide(L)'
;AVLSGSLPPGAPADWYARLVRLLRGSAPGLRIAVDTSDAPLAELAAGLPDSAPDLVKPNGEELGQLVGLPADRAMALEEGAVRGELAPVADAARILVDLGIGAVMATLGPAGAVLVTGEGAWHATAPKVPVVSTVGAGDSSVAGYVLADVRGGDEAERLRTAMIYGSAAASLPGTTLPSPSDLPAQGPVVTRLV
;
A
#
# COMPACT_ATOMS: atom_id res chain seq x y z
N ALA A 1 -1.93 0.06 14.73
CA ALA A 1 -2.56 1.35 14.38
C ALA A 1 -2.59 1.51 12.86
N VAL A 2 -3.60 2.21 12.35
CA VAL A 2 -3.66 2.64 10.95
C VAL A 2 -3.76 4.17 10.97
N LEU A 3 -2.87 4.82 10.24
CA LEU A 3 -2.82 6.27 10.03
C LEU A 3 -3.12 6.51 8.55
N SER A 4 -4.32 7.00 8.22
CA SER A 4 -4.80 7.07 6.84
C SER A 4 -5.39 8.45 6.53
N GLY A 5 -5.28 8.85 5.27
CA GLY A 5 -5.89 10.02 4.68
C GLY A 5 -4.98 11.24 4.59
N SER A 6 -5.56 12.32 4.06
CA SER A 6 -4.90 13.63 3.99
C SER A 6 -4.95 14.36 5.32
N LEU A 7 -3.95 15.19 5.57
CA LEU A 7 -3.92 16.01 6.78
C LEU A 7 -4.88 17.20 6.68
N PRO A 8 -5.53 17.61 7.80
CA PRO A 8 -6.37 18.79 7.81
C PRO A 8 -5.53 20.07 7.62
N PRO A 9 -6.14 21.17 7.14
CA PRO A 9 -5.46 22.46 7.01
C PRO A 9 -4.80 22.89 8.31
N GLY A 10 -3.53 23.31 8.22
CA GLY A 10 -2.74 23.76 9.37
C GLY A 10 -1.99 22.65 10.12
N ALA A 11 -2.22 21.39 9.81
CA ALA A 11 -1.35 20.32 10.32
C ALA A 11 0.01 20.36 9.61
N PRO A 12 1.12 20.16 10.35
CA PRO A 12 2.45 20.11 9.73
C PRO A 12 2.58 18.88 8.83
N ALA A 13 3.27 19.01 7.69
CA ALA A 13 3.42 17.92 6.73
C ALA A 13 4.09 16.66 7.34
N ASP A 14 4.98 16.82 8.30
CA ASP A 14 5.67 15.74 9.02
C ASP A 14 4.82 15.06 10.13
N TRP A 15 3.51 15.34 10.19
CA TRP A 15 2.64 14.83 11.27
C TRP A 15 2.65 13.32 11.38
N TYR A 16 2.53 12.59 10.27
CA TYR A 16 2.57 11.13 10.27
C TYR A 16 3.94 10.60 10.72
N ALA A 17 5.04 11.21 10.28
CA ALA A 17 6.37 10.85 10.74
C ALA A 17 6.55 11.05 12.25
N ARG A 18 6.00 12.13 12.80
CA ARG A 18 5.98 12.38 14.25
C ARG A 18 5.14 11.34 15.00
N LEU A 19 3.96 11.00 14.49
CA LEU A 19 3.09 9.99 15.08
C LEU A 19 3.75 8.61 15.10
N VAL A 20 4.38 8.19 14.00
CA VAL A 20 5.10 6.91 13.95
C VAL A 20 6.19 6.86 15.01
N ARG A 21 7.04 7.89 15.10
CA ARG A 21 8.08 7.96 16.15
C ARG A 21 7.51 7.93 17.55
N LEU A 22 6.44 8.69 17.81
CA LEU A 22 5.77 8.71 19.11
C LEU A 22 5.21 7.33 19.48
N LEU A 23 4.52 6.67 18.56
CA LEU A 23 3.93 5.35 18.77
C LEU A 23 5.00 4.28 18.98
N ARG A 24 6.11 4.33 18.22
CA ARG A 24 7.26 3.42 18.44
C ARG A 24 7.86 3.57 19.84
N GLY A 25 8.01 4.81 20.32
CA GLY A 25 8.52 5.08 21.66
C GLY A 25 7.57 4.68 22.79
N SER A 26 6.26 4.83 22.57
CA SER A 26 5.23 4.57 23.60
C SER A 26 4.75 3.12 23.63
N ALA A 27 4.77 2.42 22.50
CA ALA A 27 4.28 1.06 22.34
C ALA A 27 5.15 0.28 21.31
N PRO A 28 6.35 -0.20 21.72
CA PRO A 28 7.32 -0.80 20.79
C PRO A 28 6.80 -2.01 20.00
N GLY A 29 5.79 -2.72 20.52
CA GLY A 29 5.16 -3.86 19.83
C GLY A 29 3.97 -3.49 18.94
N LEU A 30 3.60 -2.21 18.85
CA LEU A 30 2.47 -1.76 18.04
C LEU A 30 2.83 -1.80 16.56
N ARG A 31 2.03 -2.51 15.76
CA ARG A 31 2.14 -2.47 14.31
C ARG A 31 1.46 -1.21 13.76
N ILE A 32 2.13 -0.53 12.83
CA ILE A 32 1.73 0.77 12.31
C ILE A 32 1.64 0.68 10.77
N ALA A 33 0.46 0.91 10.22
CA ALA A 33 0.26 1.09 8.80
C ALA A 33 0.04 2.58 8.50
N VAL A 34 0.64 3.09 7.44
CA VAL A 34 0.46 4.48 6.97
C VAL A 34 -0.02 4.46 5.52
N ASP A 35 -1.12 5.15 5.26
CA ASP A 35 -1.69 5.36 3.93
C ASP A 35 -1.99 6.85 3.74
N THR A 36 -1.10 7.55 3.11
CA THR A 36 -1.20 9.00 2.84
C THR A 36 -0.50 9.32 1.53
N SER A 37 -0.69 10.54 1.03
CA SER A 37 -0.14 11.01 -0.25
C SER A 37 0.63 12.31 -0.09
N ASP A 38 1.22 12.78 -1.16
CA ASP A 38 1.83 14.10 -1.30
C ASP A 38 2.90 14.42 -0.24
N ALA A 39 2.88 15.63 0.28
CA ALA A 39 3.87 16.09 1.25
C ALA A 39 3.96 15.24 2.52
N PRO A 40 2.86 14.79 3.16
CA PRO A 40 2.93 13.89 4.30
C PRO A 40 3.65 12.56 4.03
N LEU A 41 3.48 11.99 2.84
CA LEU A 41 4.16 10.78 2.43
C LEU A 41 5.65 11.03 2.19
N ALA A 42 6.00 12.14 1.54
CA ALA A 42 7.40 12.57 1.33
C ALA A 42 8.12 12.80 2.67
N GLU A 43 7.48 13.47 3.62
CA GLU A 43 8.05 13.72 4.96
C GLU A 43 8.22 12.43 5.78
N LEU A 44 7.32 11.46 5.60
CA LEU A 44 7.47 10.13 6.19
C LEU A 44 8.74 9.45 5.67
N ALA A 45 8.95 9.47 4.35
CA ALA A 45 10.12 8.88 3.73
C ALA A 45 11.42 9.63 4.08
N ALA A 46 11.40 10.96 4.13
CA ALA A 46 12.54 11.77 4.53
C ALA A 46 13.00 11.50 5.98
N GLY A 47 12.08 11.05 6.83
CA GLY A 47 12.37 10.71 8.23
C GLY A 47 12.83 9.26 8.47
N LEU A 48 13.03 8.45 7.43
CA LEU A 48 13.50 7.07 7.56
C LEU A 48 14.97 7.02 8.04
N PRO A 49 15.36 6.02 8.84
CA PRO A 49 14.54 4.91 9.34
C PRO A 49 13.68 5.24 10.58
N ASP A 50 13.87 6.39 11.23
CA ASP A 50 13.25 6.72 12.52
C ASP A 50 11.70 6.80 12.47
N SER A 51 11.15 7.13 11.30
CA SER A 51 9.70 7.19 11.04
C SER A 51 9.17 5.97 10.28
N ALA A 52 9.91 4.85 10.25
CA ALA A 52 9.52 3.68 9.48
C ALA A 52 8.27 2.98 10.05
N PRO A 53 7.16 2.87 9.27
CA PRO A 53 6.00 2.08 9.64
C PRO A 53 6.21 0.60 9.30
N ASP A 54 5.31 -0.27 9.77
CA ASP A 54 5.29 -1.68 9.37
C ASP A 54 4.68 -1.88 7.98
N LEU A 55 3.82 -0.97 7.53
CA LEU A 55 3.24 -0.96 6.19
C LEU A 55 3.13 0.46 5.67
N VAL A 56 3.49 0.66 4.40
CA VAL A 56 3.09 1.83 3.60
C VAL A 56 2.44 1.37 2.31
N LYS A 57 1.42 2.12 1.83
CA LYS A 57 0.70 1.79 0.61
C LYS A 57 0.75 2.95 -0.40
N PRO A 58 1.80 3.13 -1.16
CA PRO A 58 1.82 4.06 -2.29
C PRO A 58 1.12 3.47 -3.53
N ASN A 59 0.67 4.33 -4.44
CA ASN A 59 0.44 3.94 -5.83
C ASN A 59 1.77 3.94 -6.61
N GLY A 60 1.74 3.60 -7.91
CA GLY A 60 2.96 3.51 -8.72
C GLY A 60 3.70 4.84 -8.86
N GLU A 61 2.97 5.94 -9.03
CA GLU A 61 3.55 7.28 -9.14
C GLU A 61 4.15 7.73 -7.81
N GLU A 62 3.40 7.61 -6.72
CA GLU A 62 3.86 7.92 -5.37
C GLU A 62 5.11 7.12 -4.99
N LEU A 63 5.14 5.82 -5.33
CA LEU A 63 6.33 4.98 -5.11
C LEU A 63 7.55 5.54 -5.83
N GLY A 64 7.40 5.90 -7.11
CA GLY A 64 8.48 6.47 -7.89
C GLY A 64 9.00 7.79 -7.31
N GLN A 65 8.09 8.67 -6.88
CA GLN A 65 8.42 9.93 -6.21
C GLN A 65 9.19 9.70 -4.90
N LEU A 66 8.75 8.72 -4.08
CA LEU A 66 9.39 8.39 -2.81
C LEU A 66 10.84 7.93 -2.95
N VAL A 67 11.17 7.27 -4.04
CA VAL A 67 12.55 6.83 -4.30
C VAL A 67 13.33 7.81 -5.19
N GLY A 68 12.78 9.00 -5.42
CA GLY A 68 13.46 10.08 -6.14
C GLY A 68 13.54 9.88 -7.65
N LEU A 69 12.65 9.10 -8.25
CA LEU A 69 12.57 9.00 -9.70
C LEU A 69 12.05 10.30 -10.31
N PRO A 70 12.55 10.70 -11.50
CA PRO A 70 11.92 11.76 -12.29
C PRO A 70 10.43 11.45 -12.57
N ALA A 71 9.59 12.48 -12.69
CA ALA A 71 8.13 12.32 -12.79
C ALA A 71 7.70 11.38 -13.95
N ASP A 72 8.36 11.46 -15.10
CA ASP A 72 8.11 10.59 -16.25
C ASP A 72 8.43 9.12 -15.94
N ARG A 73 9.44 8.85 -15.15
CA ARG A 73 9.82 7.50 -14.70
C ARG A 73 8.89 6.99 -13.61
N ALA A 74 8.46 7.86 -12.70
CA ALA A 74 7.47 7.51 -11.67
C ALA A 74 6.14 7.09 -12.29
N MET A 75 5.61 7.85 -13.25
CA MET A 75 4.41 7.51 -14.01
C MET A 75 4.58 6.20 -14.81
N ALA A 76 5.75 5.96 -15.37
CA ALA A 76 6.05 4.77 -16.17
C ALA A 76 6.01 3.46 -15.34
N LEU A 77 6.10 3.51 -14.01
CA LEU A 77 6.00 2.31 -13.15
C LEU A 77 4.62 1.63 -13.29
N GLU A 78 3.55 2.40 -13.20
CA GLU A 78 2.19 1.86 -13.31
C GLU A 78 1.89 1.42 -14.75
N GLU A 79 2.26 2.22 -15.74
CA GLU A 79 2.12 1.87 -17.15
C GLU A 79 2.90 0.60 -17.52
N GLY A 80 4.12 0.44 -17.01
CA GLY A 80 4.94 -0.74 -17.19
C GLY A 80 4.30 -1.98 -16.56
N ALA A 81 3.75 -1.82 -15.35
CA ALA A 81 3.08 -2.91 -14.65
C ALA A 81 1.86 -3.44 -15.43
N VAL A 82 1.10 -2.58 -16.12
CA VAL A 82 0.01 -3.01 -17.00
C VAL A 82 0.52 -3.90 -18.14
N ARG A 83 1.76 -3.69 -18.60
CA ARG A 83 2.43 -4.54 -19.61
C ARG A 83 3.11 -5.78 -19.02
N GLY A 84 3.02 -5.97 -17.68
CA GLY A 84 3.66 -7.07 -16.97
C GLY A 84 5.10 -6.80 -16.51
N GLU A 85 5.58 -5.56 -16.62
CA GLU A 85 6.91 -5.14 -16.18
C GLU A 85 6.88 -4.83 -14.67
N LEU A 86 6.92 -5.87 -13.83
CA LEU A 86 6.77 -5.73 -12.38
C LEU A 86 8.09 -5.51 -11.64
N ALA A 87 9.22 -5.90 -12.24
CA ALA A 87 10.53 -5.77 -11.60
C ALA A 87 10.88 -4.32 -11.21
N PRO A 88 10.66 -3.29 -12.05
CA PRO A 88 10.93 -1.90 -11.65
C PRO A 88 10.14 -1.43 -10.43
N VAL A 89 8.89 -1.92 -10.27
CA VAL A 89 8.07 -1.62 -9.08
C VAL A 89 8.63 -2.31 -7.85
N ALA A 90 9.00 -3.58 -7.97
CA ALA A 90 9.60 -4.34 -6.87
C ALA A 90 10.94 -3.75 -6.44
N ASP A 91 11.79 -3.33 -7.39
CA ASP A 91 13.08 -2.71 -7.11
C ASP A 91 12.91 -1.36 -6.38
N ALA A 92 11.98 -0.51 -6.83
CA ALA A 92 11.67 0.75 -6.17
C ALA A 92 11.15 0.52 -4.73
N ALA A 93 10.22 -0.43 -4.54
CA ALA A 93 9.70 -0.77 -3.22
C ALA A 93 10.79 -1.34 -2.30
N ARG A 94 11.76 -2.10 -2.85
CA ARG A 94 12.90 -2.65 -2.10
C ARG A 94 13.73 -1.55 -1.45
N ILE A 95 13.98 -0.45 -2.16
CA ILE A 95 14.71 0.70 -1.60
C ILE A 95 14.08 1.17 -0.28
N LEU A 96 12.76 1.28 -0.23
CA LEU A 96 12.05 1.73 0.98
C LEU A 96 12.10 0.69 2.11
N VAL A 97 12.05 -0.60 1.76
CA VAL A 97 12.21 -1.70 2.74
C VAL A 97 13.63 -1.67 3.32
N ASP A 98 14.65 -1.47 2.49
CA ASP A 98 16.04 -1.39 2.93
C ASP A 98 16.30 -0.15 3.81
N LEU A 99 15.47 0.89 3.68
CA LEU A 99 15.47 2.07 4.55
C LEU A 99 14.67 1.86 5.86
N GLY A 100 14.12 0.66 6.10
CA GLY A 100 13.52 0.27 7.37
C GLY A 100 12.00 0.11 7.38
N ILE A 101 11.29 0.40 6.28
CA ILE A 101 9.86 0.11 6.19
C ILE A 101 9.65 -1.41 6.21
N GLY A 102 8.75 -1.91 7.05
CA GLY A 102 8.51 -3.35 7.18
C GLY A 102 7.93 -3.99 5.91
N ALA A 103 6.99 -3.32 5.27
CA ALA A 103 6.32 -3.76 4.05
C ALA A 103 5.91 -2.56 3.18
N VAL A 104 6.12 -2.66 1.88
CA VAL A 104 5.63 -1.70 0.86
C VAL A 104 4.64 -2.41 -0.03
N MET A 105 3.37 -1.98 -0.03
CA MET A 105 2.32 -2.49 -0.90
C MET A 105 2.01 -1.45 -1.98
N ALA A 106 2.66 -1.54 -3.12
CA ALA A 106 2.43 -0.66 -4.26
C ALA A 106 1.18 -1.08 -5.04
N THR A 107 0.15 -0.22 -5.05
CA THR A 107 -1.07 -0.45 -5.81
C THR A 107 -0.91 0.08 -7.24
N LEU A 108 -1.34 -0.71 -8.25
CA LEU A 108 -1.04 -0.50 -9.67
C LEU A 108 -2.32 -0.54 -10.53
N GLY A 109 -3.44 -0.10 -9.96
CA GLY A 109 -4.72 -0.08 -10.64
C GLY A 109 -5.09 -1.44 -11.24
N PRO A 110 -5.36 -1.54 -12.55
CA PRO A 110 -5.74 -2.79 -13.21
C PRO A 110 -4.63 -3.86 -13.21
N ALA A 111 -3.37 -3.47 -13.01
CA ALA A 111 -2.26 -4.42 -12.90
C ALA A 111 -2.20 -5.12 -11.52
N GLY A 112 -3.04 -4.71 -10.58
CA GLY A 112 -3.08 -5.31 -9.25
C GLY A 112 -2.20 -4.60 -8.23
N ALA A 113 -1.38 -5.33 -7.49
CA ALA A 113 -0.44 -4.76 -6.54
C ALA A 113 0.82 -5.61 -6.38
N VAL A 114 1.91 -4.95 -6.04
CA VAL A 114 3.18 -5.58 -5.64
C VAL A 114 3.40 -5.33 -4.15
N LEU A 115 3.67 -6.39 -3.40
CA LEU A 115 4.10 -6.33 -1.99
C LEU A 115 5.57 -6.70 -1.90
N VAL A 116 6.35 -5.87 -1.23
CA VAL A 116 7.76 -6.14 -0.93
C VAL A 116 7.98 -6.07 0.58
N THR A 117 8.65 -7.07 1.12
CA THR A 117 9.07 -7.17 2.52
C THR A 117 10.53 -7.64 2.58
N GLY A 118 11.08 -7.77 3.79
CA GLY A 118 12.40 -8.41 3.99
C GLY A 118 12.47 -9.87 3.47
N GLU A 119 11.32 -10.56 3.36
CA GLU A 119 11.22 -11.97 2.95
C GLU A 119 11.15 -12.16 1.43
N GLY A 120 10.88 -11.09 0.65
CA GLY A 120 10.76 -11.18 -0.80
C GLY A 120 9.81 -10.19 -1.42
N ALA A 121 9.37 -10.49 -2.64
CA ALA A 121 8.39 -9.72 -3.39
C ALA A 121 7.29 -10.63 -3.94
N TRP A 122 6.05 -10.15 -3.90
CA TRP A 122 4.86 -10.84 -4.41
C TRP A 122 4.04 -9.89 -5.27
N HIS A 123 3.40 -10.44 -6.28
CA HIS A 123 2.41 -9.76 -7.10
C HIS A 123 1.05 -10.42 -6.96
N ALA A 124 0.01 -9.63 -6.80
CA ALA A 124 -1.37 -10.10 -6.89
C ALA A 124 -2.07 -9.40 -8.07
N THR A 125 -2.75 -10.17 -8.91
CA THR A 125 -3.59 -9.61 -9.96
C THR A 125 -4.79 -8.87 -9.39
N ALA A 126 -5.34 -7.90 -10.12
CA ALA A 126 -6.63 -7.31 -9.73
C ALA A 126 -7.76 -8.32 -9.98
N PRO A 127 -8.63 -8.62 -8.99
CA PRO A 127 -9.88 -9.34 -9.23
C PRO A 127 -10.74 -8.65 -10.28
N LYS A 128 -11.34 -9.43 -11.18
CA LYS A 128 -12.23 -8.91 -12.21
C LYS A 128 -13.58 -8.55 -11.62
N VAL A 129 -13.79 -7.28 -11.40
CA VAL A 129 -15.07 -6.72 -10.91
C VAL A 129 -15.50 -5.56 -11.81
N PRO A 130 -16.81 -5.26 -11.91
CA PRO A 130 -17.26 -4.00 -12.52
C PRO A 130 -16.76 -2.84 -11.65
N VAL A 131 -15.95 -1.94 -12.22
CA VAL A 131 -15.48 -0.76 -11.47
C VAL A 131 -16.57 0.31 -11.51
N VAL A 132 -17.08 0.67 -10.34
CA VAL A 132 -18.11 1.71 -10.14
C VAL A 132 -17.48 2.99 -9.59
N SER A 133 -16.59 2.85 -8.61
CA SER A 133 -15.86 3.97 -7.99
C SER A 133 -14.52 3.48 -7.44
N THR A 134 -13.45 4.25 -7.64
CA THR A 134 -12.15 3.96 -7.03
C THR A 134 -11.98 4.56 -5.64
N VAL A 135 -12.94 5.38 -5.20
CA VAL A 135 -12.90 6.01 -3.87
C VAL A 135 -13.01 4.95 -2.77
N GLY A 136 -12.09 4.97 -1.82
CA GLY A 136 -12.04 4.02 -0.71
C GLY A 136 -11.43 2.64 -1.06
N ALA A 137 -11.06 2.39 -2.32
CA ALA A 137 -10.41 1.14 -2.69
C ALA A 137 -9.04 0.98 -2.01
N GLY A 138 -8.27 2.07 -1.91
CA GLY A 138 -7.00 2.12 -1.18
C GLY A 138 -7.18 1.80 0.31
N ASP A 139 -8.08 2.50 0.99
CA ASP A 139 -8.39 2.28 2.41
C ASP A 139 -8.85 0.84 2.67
N SER A 140 -9.71 0.31 1.80
CA SER A 140 -10.19 -1.08 1.90
C SER A 140 -9.07 -2.10 1.67
N SER A 141 -8.10 -1.80 0.79
CA SER A 141 -6.91 -2.63 0.61
C SER A 141 -6.05 -2.67 1.88
N VAL A 142 -5.82 -1.52 2.53
CA VAL A 142 -5.11 -1.47 3.81
C VAL A 142 -5.86 -2.25 4.88
N ALA A 143 -7.18 -2.09 4.96
CA ALA A 143 -8.02 -2.83 5.91
C ALA A 143 -7.92 -4.34 5.68
N GLY A 144 -7.96 -4.80 4.44
CA GLY A 144 -7.79 -6.21 4.07
C GLY A 144 -6.40 -6.75 4.43
N TYR A 145 -5.34 -5.98 4.15
CA TYR A 145 -3.98 -6.33 4.55
C TYR A 145 -3.86 -6.50 6.07
N VAL A 146 -4.32 -5.50 6.83
CA VAL A 146 -4.26 -5.51 8.30
C VAL A 146 -5.09 -6.65 8.88
N LEU A 147 -6.25 -6.95 8.29
CA LEU A 147 -7.09 -8.07 8.71
C LEU A 147 -6.37 -9.41 8.59
N ALA A 148 -5.71 -9.66 7.44
CA ALA A 148 -4.93 -10.87 7.23
C ALA A 148 -3.70 -10.93 8.16
N ASP A 149 -3.02 -9.80 8.34
CA ASP A 149 -1.87 -9.68 9.22
C ASP A 149 -2.20 -10.02 10.69
N VAL A 150 -3.29 -9.46 11.24
CA VAL A 150 -3.77 -9.75 12.60
C VAL A 150 -4.16 -11.22 12.77
N ARG A 151 -4.60 -11.88 11.70
CA ARG A 151 -4.92 -13.31 11.69
C ARG A 151 -3.70 -14.22 11.51
N GLY A 152 -2.51 -13.66 11.38
CA GLY A 152 -1.27 -14.41 11.21
C GLY A 152 -1.04 -14.92 9.78
N GLY A 153 -1.71 -14.30 8.79
CA GLY A 153 -1.49 -14.61 7.38
C GLY A 153 -0.06 -14.30 6.93
N ASP A 154 0.46 -15.09 5.99
CA ASP A 154 1.73 -14.82 5.34
C ASP A 154 1.61 -13.65 4.33
N GLU A 155 2.72 -13.27 3.69
CA GLU A 155 2.76 -12.16 2.74
C GLU A 155 1.79 -12.35 1.58
N ALA A 156 1.67 -13.57 1.08
CA ALA A 156 0.77 -13.89 -0.02
C ALA A 156 -0.70 -13.72 0.41
N GLU A 157 -1.05 -14.15 1.62
CA GLU A 157 -2.42 -14.01 2.16
C GLU A 157 -2.76 -12.55 2.50
N ARG A 158 -1.80 -11.78 3.06
CA ARG A 158 -1.97 -10.34 3.29
C ARG A 158 -2.26 -9.60 2.00
N LEU A 159 -1.44 -9.84 0.96
CA LEU A 159 -1.62 -9.23 -0.35
C LEU A 159 -2.92 -9.69 -1.02
N ARG A 160 -3.25 -10.98 -0.95
CA ARG A 160 -4.50 -11.55 -1.47
C ARG A 160 -5.70 -10.85 -0.86
N THR A 161 -5.74 -10.75 0.47
CA THR A 161 -6.88 -10.17 1.20
C THR A 161 -6.99 -8.68 0.93
N ALA A 162 -5.86 -7.96 0.84
CA ALA A 162 -5.84 -6.56 0.44
C ALA A 162 -6.52 -6.35 -0.91
N MET A 163 -6.15 -7.15 -1.91
CA MET A 163 -6.70 -7.02 -3.26
C MET A 163 -8.18 -7.40 -3.34
N ILE A 164 -8.63 -8.38 -2.55
CA ILE A 164 -10.05 -8.76 -2.46
C ILE A 164 -10.88 -7.58 -1.93
N TYR A 165 -10.47 -6.98 -0.80
CA TYR A 165 -11.23 -5.87 -0.19
C TYR A 165 -11.16 -4.59 -1.02
N GLY A 166 -9.99 -4.26 -1.59
CA GLY A 166 -9.85 -3.11 -2.48
C GLY A 166 -10.73 -3.22 -3.73
N SER A 167 -10.77 -4.40 -4.35
CA SER A 167 -11.62 -4.65 -5.53
C SER A 167 -13.11 -4.67 -5.18
N ALA A 168 -13.48 -5.21 -4.01
CA ALA A 168 -14.85 -5.14 -3.53
C ALA A 168 -15.31 -3.69 -3.37
N ALA A 169 -14.50 -2.84 -2.73
CA ALA A 169 -14.80 -1.40 -2.61
C ALA A 169 -14.94 -0.73 -3.98
N ALA A 170 -14.04 -1.06 -4.92
CA ALA A 170 -14.10 -0.49 -6.27
C ALA A 170 -15.37 -0.88 -7.05
N SER A 171 -16.05 -1.96 -6.67
CA SER A 171 -17.30 -2.40 -7.29
C SER A 171 -18.55 -1.75 -6.68
N LEU A 172 -18.40 -0.94 -5.64
CA LEU A 172 -19.49 -0.29 -4.92
C LEU A 172 -19.56 1.22 -5.23
N PRO A 173 -20.75 1.84 -5.07
CA PRO A 173 -20.89 3.28 -5.29
C PRO A 173 -20.19 4.12 -4.22
N GLY A 174 -19.44 5.13 -4.65
CA GLY A 174 -18.89 6.19 -3.80
C GLY A 174 -18.05 5.64 -2.64
N THR A 175 -18.42 6.02 -1.41
CA THR A 175 -17.72 5.65 -0.17
C THR A 175 -18.39 4.48 0.57
N THR A 176 -19.14 3.63 -0.12
CA THR A 176 -19.76 2.45 0.47
C THR A 176 -18.70 1.44 0.90
N LEU A 177 -18.72 1.07 2.17
CA LEU A 177 -17.79 0.08 2.72
C LEU A 177 -18.18 -1.33 2.27
N PRO A 178 -17.23 -2.16 1.79
CA PRO A 178 -17.53 -3.53 1.39
C PRO A 178 -17.85 -4.39 2.62
N SER A 179 -18.89 -5.21 2.48
CA SER A 179 -19.25 -6.27 3.42
C SER A 179 -18.75 -7.63 2.92
N PRO A 180 -18.75 -8.69 3.74
CA PRO A 180 -18.35 -10.03 3.29
C PRO A 180 -19.13 -10.56 2.07
N SER A 181 -20.38 -10.09 1.85
CA SER A 181 -21.20 -10.47 0.71
C SER A 181 -20.78 -9.77 -0.61
N ASP A 182 -20.02 -8.70 -0.52
CA ASP A 182 -19.57 -7.91 -1.66
C ASP A 182 -18.20 -8.39 -2.20
N LEU A 183 -17.56 -9.34 -1.48
CA LEU A 183 -16.25 -9.84 -1.88
C LEU A 183 -16.35 -10.62 -3.20
N PRO A 184 -15.39 -10.42 -4.13
CA PRO A 184 -15.40 -11.10 -5.43
C PRO A 184 -15.33 -12.61 -5.25
N ALA A 185 -16.15 -13.35 -6.03
CA ALA A 185 -16.21 -14.81 -5.99
C ALA A 185 -14.89 -15.47 -6.42
N GLN A 186 -14.11 -14.80 -7.26
CA GLN A 186 -12.78 -15.22 -7.67
C GLN A 186 -11.74 -14.27 -7.10
N GLY A 187 -10.89 -14.79 -6.23
CA GLY A 187 -9.77 -14.04 -5.67
C GLY A 187 -8.66 -13.78 -6.69
N PRO A 188 -7.70 -12.90 -6.33
CA PRO A 188 -6.52 -12.65 -7.16
C PRO A 188 -5.62 -13.88 -7.25
N VAL A 189 -4.88 -13.97 -8.34
CA VAL A 189 -3.72 -14.88 -8.41
C VAL A 189 -2.55 -14.17 -7.75
N VAL A 190 -1.94 -14.81 -6.76
CA VAL A 190 -0.74 -14.29 -6.09
C VAL A 190 0.47 -15.11 -6.53
N THR A 191 1.51 -14.43 -6.98
CA THR A 191 2.76 -15.02 -7.46
C THR A 191 3.94 -14.39 -6.73
N ARG A 192 4.87 -15.21 -6.24
CA ARG A 192 6.14 -14.72 -5.71
C ARG A 192 7.03 -14.32 -6.89
N LEU A 193 7.60 -13.12 -6.82
CA LEU A 193 8.48 -12.58 -7.89
C LEU A 193 9.94 -12.93 -7.64
N VAL A 194 10.38 -12.82 -6.40
CA VAL A 194 11.74 -13.15 -5.91
C VAL A 194 11.68 -13.57 -4.46
#